data_0004168594bb159b8b8b684cc29df899
#
_entry.id   0004168594bb159b8b8b684cc29df899
#
_cell.length_a   1.000
_cell.length_b   1.000
_cell.length_c   1.000
_cell.angle_alpha   90.00
_cell.angle_beta   90.00
_cell.angle_gamma   90.00
#
_symmetry.space_group_name_H-M   'P 1'
#
loop_
_entity.id
_entity.type
_entity.pdbx_description
1 polymer ?
#
loop_
_entity_poly.entity_id
_entity_poly.type
_entity_poly.pdbx_seq_one_letter_code
_entity_poly.pdbx_strand_id
1 'polypeptide(L)'
;MTLSTSWLISCSPITSAAQELQAKITINHAQIQGTENRVFDNLQQTLEQFVNDRQWTNLQFRKNERIVCNFNITVSKYDKDQNIFTCKALIQANRPVYNSAYTSTLYNNVDENFTFKFAEFDQLEFTEERIDNQLTALLAYYAYLIIGLDLDSFAPKGGEDILQ
;
A
#
# COMPACT_ATOMS: atom_id res chain seq x y z
N MET A 1 -57.50 -8.85 0.51
CA MET A 1 -56.44 -8.21 1.33
C MET A 1 -55.10 -8.49 0.68
N THR A 2 -54.57 -7.52 -0.02
CA THR A 2 -53.24 -7.62 -0.62
C THR A 2 -52.26 -6.92 0.30
N LEU A 3 -51.44 -7.72 0.97
CA LEU A 3 -50.26 -7.20 1.71
C LEU A 3 -49.17 -6.92 0.70
N SER A 4 -49.01 -5.67 0.31
CA SER A 4 -47.86 -5.26 -0.46
C SER A 4 -46.65 -5.12 0.47
N THR A 5 -45.86 -6.13 0.54
CA THR A 5 -44.53 -6.01 1.17
C THR A 5 -43.60 -5.29 0.20
N SER A 6 -43.50 -4.00 0.35
CA SER A 6 -42.49 -3.24 -0.35
C SER A 6 -41.13 -3.52 0.32
N TRP A 7 -40.35 -4.36 -0.31
CA TRP A 7 -38.96 -4.53 0.07
C TRP A 7 -38.17 -3.30 -0.40
N LEU A 8 -37.93 -2.40 0.53
CA LEU A 8 -36.96 -1.36 0.32
C LEU A 8 -35.56 -2.00 0.41
N ILE A 9 -35.06 -2.37 -0.75
CA ILE A 9 -33.63 -2.67 -0.88
C ILE A 9 -32.91 -1.36 -0.72
N SER A 10 -32.47 -1.10 0.50
CA SER A 10 -31.53 -0.03 0.79
C SER A 10 -30.20 -0.43 0.11
N CYS A 11 -30.04 -0.01 -1.13
CA CYS A 11 -28.72 0.05 -1.72
C CYS A 11 -27.97 1.13 -0.96
N SER A 12 -27.26 0.71 0.09
CA SER A 12 -26.18 1.54 0.63
C SER A 12 -25.24 1.80 -0.53
N PRO A 13 -24.99 3.06 -0.92
CA PRO A 13 -23.91 3.31 -1.85
C PRO A 13 -22.68 2.71 -1.19
N ILE A 14 -22.10 1.71 -1.80
CA ILE A 14 -20.74 1.31 -1.50
C ILE A 14 -19.93 2.55 -1.85
N THR A 15 -19.73 3.41 -0.86
CA THR A 15 -18.73 4.44 -0.96
C THR A 15 -17.43 3.67 -1.15
N SER A 16 -17.05 3.49 -2.40
CA SER A 16 -15.71 3.10 -2.75
C SER A 16 -14.83 4.10 -2.01
N ALA A 17 -14.26 3.68 -0.87
CA ALA A 17 -13.31 4.50 -0.16
C ALA A 17 -12.30 4.99 -1.19
N ALA A 18 -12.09 6.29 -1.25
CA ALA A 18 -11.19 6.87 -2.23
C ALA A 18 -9.79 6.32 -1.98
N GLN A 19 -9.42 5.33 -2.75
CA GLN A 19 -8.12 4.71 -2.70
C GLN A 19 -7.19 5.55 -3.54
N GLU A 20 -6.22 6.18 -2.91
CA GLU A 20 -5.25 7.03 -3.59
C GLU A 20 -4.18 6.22 -4.32
N LEU A 21 -3.85 5.05 -3.80
CA LEU A 21 -2.79 4.20 -4.30
C LEU A 21 -3.34 2.93 -4.93
N GLN A 22 -2.75 2.55 -6.04
CA GLN A 22 -2.90 1.25 -6.67
C GLN A 22 -1.55 0.56 -6.61
N ALA A 23 -1.30 -0.17 -5.52
CA ALA A 23 -0.03 -0.81 -5.26
C ALA A 23 -0.02 -2.27 -5.73
N LYS A 24 1.09 -2.64 -6.33
CA LYS A 24 1.43 -4.04 -6.61
C LYS A 24 2.67 -4.38 -5.80
N ILE A 25 2.58 -5.45 -5.01
CA ILE A 25 3.67 -5.91 -4.17
C ILE A 25 4.15 -7.26 -4.68
N THR A 26 5.44 -7.35 -4.98
CA THR A 26 6.09 -8.57 -5.40
C THR A 26 7.16 -8.94 -4.39
N ILE A 27 7.10 -10.17 -3.86
CA ILE A 27 8.07 -10.66 -2.90
C ILE A 27 8.92 -11.73 -3.58
N ASN A 28 10.22 -11.44 -3.71
CA ASN A 28 11.20 -12.38 -4.22
C ASN A 28 11.91 -13.05 -3.04
N HIS A 29 11.70 -14.35 -2.88
CA HIS A 29 12.29 -15.16 -1.83
C HIS A 29 13.20 -16.27 -2.37
N ALA A 30 13.74 -16.11 -3.56
CA ALA A 30 14.58 -17.11 -4.21
C ALA A 30 15.84 -17.45 -3.42
N GLN A 31 16.33 -16.55 -2.58
CA GLN A 31 17.50 -16.75 -1.72
C GLN A 31 17.19 -17.52 -0.44
N ILE A 32 15.90 -17.70 -0.11
CA ILE A 32 15.48 -18.38 1.10
C ILE A 32 15.14 -19.82 0.78
N GLN A 33 15.79 -20.74 1.47
CA GLN A 33 15.57 -22.18 1.32
C GLN A 33 14.90 -22.75 2.57
N GLY A 34 14.13 -23.83 2.37
CA GLY A 34 13.51 -24.57 3.47
C GLY A 34 12.34 -23.88 4.16
N THR A 35 11.79 -22.83 3.55
CA THR A 35 10.57 -22.14 4.04
C THR A 35 9.43 -22.38 3.08
N GLU A 36 8.24 -22.61 3.62
CA GLU A 36 7.04 -22.76 2.81
C GLU A 36 6.69 -21.45 2.10
N ASN A 37 6.41 -21.53 0.81
CA ASN A 37 6.02 -20.38 0.00
C ASN A 37 4.77 -19.66 0.54
N ARG A 38 3.92 -20.39 1.25
CA ARG A 38 2.67 -19.89 1.83
C ARG A 38 2.87 -18.63 2.71
N VAL A 39 3.96 -18.58 3.49
CA VAL A 39 4.29 -17.42 4.33
C VAL A 39 4.51 -16.17 3.47
N PHE A 40 5.24 -16.31 2.38
CA PHE A 40 5.53 -15.21 1.46
C PHE A 40 4.29 -14.77 0.66
N ASP A 41 3.47 -15.74 0.24
CA ASP A 41 2.21 -15.45 -0.46
C ASP A 41 1.23 -14.71 0.45
N ASN A 42 1.12 -15.15 1.70
CA ASN A 42 0.30 -14.48 2.72
C ASN A 42 0.81 -13.06 3.01
N LEU A 43 2.11 -12.90 3.16
CA LEU A 43 2.74 -11.60 3.35
C LEU A 43 2.43 -10.66 2.18
N GLN A 44 2.62 -11.11 0.95
CA GLN A 44 2.35 -10.31 -0.25
C GLN A 44 0.91 -9.85 -0.30
N GLN A 45 -0.03 -10.75 -0.11
CA GLN A 45 -1.46 -10.44 -0.13
C GLN A 45 -1.84 -9.45 0.98
N THR A 46 -1.32 -9.65 2.18
CA THR A 46 -1.59 -8.78 3.33
C THR A 46 -1.07 -7.36 3.10
N LEU A 47 0.13 -7.23 2.54
CA LEU A 47 0.71 -5.93 2.22
C LEU A 47 -0.08 -5.21 1.13
N GLU A 48 -0.47 -5.92 0.07
CA GLU A 48 -1.28 -5.32 -1.00
C GLU A 48 -2.63 -4.82 -0.48
N GLN A 49 -3.30 -5.60 0.34
CA GLN A 49 -4.57 -5.19 0.94
C GLN A 49 -4.39 -3.98 1.84
N PHE A 50 -3.37 -3.96 2.67
CA PHE A 50 -3.10 -2.85 3.57
C PHE A 50 -2.90 -1.52 2.83
N VAL A 51 -2.12 -1.53 1.76
CA VAL A 51 -1.85 -0.30 1.00
C VAL A 51 -3.04 0.12 0.14
N ASN A 52 -3.73 -0.84 -0.49
CA ASN A 52 -4.78 -0.55 -1.45
C ASN A 52 -6.13 -0.25 -0.81
N ASP A 53 -6.46 -0.89 0.29
CA ASP A 53 -7.79 -0.78 0.90
C ASP A 53 -7.89 0.39 1.88
N ARG A 54 -6.76 0.97 2.26
CA ARG A 54 -6.72 2.09 3.20
C ARG A 54 -6.90 3.43 2.49
N GLN A 55 -7.69 4.29 3.11
CA GLN A 55 -7.73 5.72 2.76
C GLN A 55 -6.62 6.45 3.51
N TRP A 56 -5.63 6.97 2.80
CA TRP A 56 -4.46 7.61 3.38
C TRP A 56 -4.67 9.09 3.70
N THR A 57 -5.53 9.75 2.91
CA THR A 57 -5.83 11.17 3.06
C THR A 57 -7.32 11.41 2.95
N ASN A 58 -7.76 12.64 3.23
CA ASN A 58 -9.14 13.07 3.01
C ASN A 58 -9.41 13.49 1.55
N LEU A 59 -8.42 13.36 0.68
CA LEU A 59 -8.54 13.68 -0.72
C LEU A 59 -9.28 12.58 -1.46
N GLN A 60 -10.06 12.97 -2.48
CA GLN A 60 -10.76 12.04 -3.32
C GLN A 60 -10.05 11.92 -4.67
N PHE A 61 -9.55 10.73 -4.96
CA PHE A 61 -8.98 10.42 -6.26
C PHE A 61 -9.96 9.61 -7.09
N ARG A 62 -10.11 9.99 -8.35
CA ARG A 62 -10.84 9.16 -9.32
C ARG A 62 -10.02 7.91 -9.63
N LYS A 63 -10.69 6.85 -10.10
CA LYS A 63 -10.02 5.59 -10.42
C LYS A 63 -8.85 5.75 -11.40
N ASN A 64 -8.98 6.67 -12.35
CA ASN A 64 -7.94 7.00 -13.34
C ASN A 64 -6.88 7.99 -12.84
N GLU A 65 -7.05 8.52 -11.64
CA GLU A 65 -6.10 9.43 -11.00
C GLU A 65 -5.23 8.73 -9.94
N ARG A 66 -5.47 7.44 -9.70
CA ARG A 66 -4.70 6.68 -8.71
C ARG A 66 -3.24 6.59 -9.08
N ILE A 67 -2.39 6.70 -8.09
CA ILE A 67 -0.96 6.56 -8.24
C ILE A 67 -0.63 5.07 -8.29
N VAL A 68 0.03 4.64 -9.36
CA VAL A 68 0.48 3.25 -9.51
C VAL A 68 1.81 3.08 -8.79
N CYS A 69 1.84 2.19 -7.80
CA CYS A 69 3.03 1.90 -7.01
C CYS A 69 3.46 0.45 -7.23
N ASN A 70 4.75 0.23 -7.33
CA ASN A 70 5.34 -1.10 -7.35
C ASN A 70 6.34 -1.23 -6.21
N PHE A 71 6.13 -2.20 -5.35
CA PHE A 71 7.04 -2.56 -4.27
C PHE A 71 7.65 -3.92 -4.61
N ASN A 72 8.89 -3.94 -5.07
CA ASN A 72 9.63 -5.16 -5.31
C ASN A 72 10.52 -5.45 -4.11
N ILE A 73 10.08 -6.38 -3.28
CA ILE A 73 10.74 -6.73 -2.02
C ILE A 73 11.53 -8.01 -2.23
N THR A 74 12.85 -7.94 -2.07
CA THR A 74 13.72 -9.10 -2.11
C THR A 74 14.11 -9.49 -0.70
N VAL A 75 13.72 -10.69 -0.28
CA VAL A 75 14.05 -11.22 1.04
C VAL A 75 15.46 -11.79 1.01
N SER A 76 16.37 -11.17 1.76
CA SER A 76 17.77 -11.61 1.89
C SER A 76 17.93 -12.64 3.00
N LYS A 77 17.19 -12.47 4.10
CA LYS A 77 17.24 -13.35 5.26
C LYS A 77 15.87 -13.43 5.92
N TYR A 78 15.52 -14.61 6.37
CA TYR A 78 14.32 -14.84 7.16
C TYR A 78 14.65 -15.62 8.42
N ASP A 79 14.41 -15.04 9.57
CA ASP A 79 14.54 -15.70 10.88
C ASP A 79 13.18 -16.26 11.29
N LYS A 80 13.03 -17.57 11.22
CA LYS A 80 11.76 -18.26 11.55
C LYS A 80 11.41 -18.20 13.02
N ASP A 81 12.40 -18.14 13.89
CA ASP A 81 12.19 -18.15 15.34
C ASP A 81 11.66 -16.82 15.84
N GLN A 82 12.12 -15.73 15.22
CA GLN A 82 11.73 -14.37 15.60
C GLN A 82 10.76 -13.73 14.60
N ASN A 83 10.45 -14.39 13.50
CA ASN A 83 9.62 -13.87 12.40
C ASN A 83 10.14 -12.56 11.81
N ILE A 84 11.46 -12.43 11.69
CA ILE A 84 12.11 -11.23 11.17
C ILE A 84 12.53 -11.46 9.72
N PHE A 85 12.08 -10.55 8.86
CA PHE A 85 12.44 -10.51 7.45
C PHE A 85 13.43 -9.38 7.22
N THR A 86 14.62 -9.72 6.72
CA THR A 86 15.61 -8.76 6.27
C THR A 86 15.51 -8.67 4.77
N CYS A 87 15.11 -7.51 4.25
CA CYS A 87 14.78 -7.32 2.84
C CYS A 87 15.45 -6.10 2.26
N LYS A 88 15.46 -6.07 0.93
CA LYS A 88 15.69 -4.87 0.13
C LYS A 88 14.41 -4.59 -0.64
N ALA A 89 13.99 -3.36 -0.69
CA ALA A 89 12.79 -2.95 -1.40
C ALA A 89 13.12 -1.94 -2.50
N LEU A 90 12.74 -2.23 -3.73
CA LEU A 90 12.70 -1.25 -4.79
C LEU A 90 11.29 -0.68 -4.85
N ILE A 91 11.15 0.61 -4.61
CA ILE A 91 9.88 1.29 -4.54
C ILE A 91 9.77 2.25 -5.70
N GLN A 92 8.77 2.06 -6.53
CA GLN A 92 8.51 2.88 -7.71
C GLN A 92 7.07 3.39 -7.65
N ALA A 93 6.87 4.66 -7.94
CA ALA A 93 5.56 5.27 -8.06
C ALA A 93 5.47 6.04 -9.37
N ASN A 94 4.38 5.81 -10.08
CA ASN A 94 4.12 6.45 -11.37
C ASN A 94 2.69 6.98 -11.39
N ARG A 95 2.51 8.08 -12.07
CA ARG A 95 1.19 8.65 -12.32
C ARG A 95 0.87 8.64 -13.80
N PRO A 96 -0.36 8.21 -14.20
CA PRO A 96 -0.82 8.37 -15.58
C PRO A 96 -0.88 9.84 -15.96
N VAL A 97 -0.33 10.19 -17.11
CA VAL A 97 -0.45 11.54 -17.68
C VAL A 97 -1.77 11.63 -18.44
N TYR A 98 -2.55 12.68 -18.16
CA TYR A 98 -3.87 12.88 -18.76
C TYR A 98 -3.77 12.94 -20.29
N ASN A 99 -4.65 12.21 -20.99
CA ASN A 99 -4.70 12.09 -22.45
C ASN A 99 -3.42 11.58 -23.12
N SER A 100 -2.58 10.83 -22.38
CA SER A 100 -1.34 10.29 -22.90
C SER A 100 -1.19 8.81 -22.51
N ALA A 101 -0.48 8.07 -23.33
CA ALA A 101 -0.03 6.71 -22.98
C ALA A 101 1.20 6.72 -22.05
N TYR A 102 1.73 7.88 -21.71
CA TYR A 102 2.91 8.03 -20.87
C TYR A 102 2.55 8.07 -19.39
N THR A 103 3.46 7.58 -18.58
CA THR A 103 3.40 7.72 -17.14
C THR A 103 4.53 8.63 -16.65
N SER A 104 4.23 9.46 -15.68
CA SER A 104 5.24 10.29 -15.02
C SER A 104 5.77 9.56 -13.78
N THR A 105 7.08 9.41 -13.69
CA THR A 105 7.70 8.82 -12.51
C THR A 105 7.74 9.84 -11.37
N LEU A 106 7.05 9.52 -10.27
CA LEU A 106 7.03 10.34 -9.07
C LEU A 106 8.14 9.97 -8.09
N TYR A 107 8.40 8.69 -7.98
CA TYR A 107 9.37 8.16 -7.02
C TYR A 107 10.01 6.89 -7.56
N ASN A 108 11.31 6.75 -7.37
CA ASN A 108 12.05 5.54 -7.72
C ASN A 108 13.28 5.46 -6.82
N ASN A 109 13.25 4.57 -5.85
CA ASN A 109 14.35 4.43 -4.90
C ASN A 109 14.45 3.00 -4.38
N VAL A 110 15.65 2.63 -3.94
CA VAL A 110 15.94 1.35 -3.29
C VAL A 110 16.16 1.58 -1.81
N ASP A 111 15.37 0.90 -0.99
CA ASP A 111 15.60 0.82 0.45
C ASP A 111 16.34 -0.48 0.76
N GLU A 112 17.60 -0.36 1.16
CA GLU A 112 18.44 -1.51 1.47
C GLU A 112 18.22 -2.06 2.88
N ASN A 113 17.52 -1.34 3.73
CA ASN A 113 17.27 -1.68 5.12
C ASN A 113 15.79 -1.94 5.42
N PHE A 114 15.08 -2.52 4.48
CA PHE A 114 13.66 -2.83 4.63
C PHE A 114 13.50 -4.08 5.50
N THR A 115 13.64 -3.90 6.82
CA THR A 115 13.58 -4.98 7.81
C THR A 115 12.31 -4.83 8.64
N PHE A 116 11.58 -5.93 8.80
CA PHE A 116 10.33 -5.93 9.56
C PHE A 116 10.07 -7.29 10.21
N LYS A 117 9.13 -7.29 11.14
CA LYS A 117 8.63 -8.49 11.80
C LYS A 117 7.20 -8.77 11.30
N PHE A 118 6.97 -9.99 10.88
CA PHE A 118 5.65 -10.43 10.41
C PHE A 118 5.47 -11.92 10.71
N ALA A 119 4.37 -12.27 11.37
CA ALA A 119 3.92 -13.65 11.56
C ALA A 119 2.79 -13.97 10.58
N GLU A 120 2.68 -15.22 10.15
CA GLU A 120 1.60 -15.68 9.27
C GLU A 120 0.24 -15.33 9.89
N PHE A 121 -0.66 -14.77 9.09
CA PHE A 121 -1.99 -14.28 9.49
C PHE A 121 -2.02 -13.06 10.42
N ASP A 122 -0.91 -12.34 10.57
CA ASP A 122 -0.92 -11.07 11.26
C ASP A 122 -1.81 -10.07 10.52
N GLN A 123 -2.57 -9.30 11.29
CA GLN A 123 -3.36 -8.19 10.77
C GLN A 123 -2.54 -6.90 10.89
N LEU A 124 -2.47 -6.15 9.79
CA LEU A 124 -1.75 -4.89 9.76
C LEU A 124 -2.72 -3.76 10.10
N GLU A 125 -2.49 -3.12 11.24
CA GLU A 125 -3.23 -1.96 11.69
C GLU A 125 -2.28 -0.78 11.81
N PHE A 126 -2.70 0.37 11.34
CA PHE A 126 -1.95 1.61 11.45
C PHE A 126 -2.85 2.72 11.96
N THR A 127 -2.40 3.37 13.01
CA THR A 127 -2.98 4.62 13.51
C THR A 127 -1.87 5.64 13.67
N GLU A 128 -2.11 6.88 13.29
CA GLU A 128 -1.10 7.94 13.38
C GLU A 128 -0.63 8.18 14.82
N GLU A 129 -1.51 7.90 15.77
CA GLU A 129 -1.24 8.08 17.19
C GLU A 129 -0.38 6.97 17.79
N ARG A 130 -0.31 5.82 17.15
CA ARG A 130 0.32 4.64 17.71
C ARG A 130 1.00 3.80 16.64
N ILE A 131 2.32 3.72 16.71
CA ILE A 131 3.14 2.91 15.81
C ILE A 131 3.51 1.61 16.53
N ASP A 132 2.69 0.58 16.37
CA ASP A 132 2.91 -0.71 17.03
C ASP A 132 3.74 -1.69 16.20
N ASN A 133 3.85 -1.46 14.89
CA ASN A 133 4.47 -2.39 13.97
C ASN A 133 5.38 -1.66 12.99
N GLN A 134 6.63 -2.10 12.91
CA GLN A 134 7.60 -1.51 11.99
C GLN A 134 7.19 -1.65 10.52
N LEU A 135 6.57 -2.77 10.14
CA LEU A 135 6.10 -3.00 8.77
C LEU A 135 5.03 -1.99 8.36
N THR A 136 4.03 -1.77 9.20
CA THR A 136 2.99 -0.76 8.94
C THR A 136 3.55 0.64 8.89
N ALA A 137 4.51 0.95 9.77
CA ALA A 137 5.19 2.24 9.76
C ALA A 137 5.97 2.49 8.47
N LEU A 138 6.69 1.50 7.96
CA LEU A 138 7.42 1.59 6.69
C LEU A 138 6.47 1.80 5.51
N LEU A 139 5.40 1.01 5.43
CA LEU A 139 4.42 1.14 4.36
C LEU A 139 3.69 2.49 4.41
N ALA A 140 3.31 2.94 5.60
CA ALA A 140 2.68 4.25 5.80
C ALA A 140 3.63 5.38 5.40
N TYR A 141 4.88 5.31 5.78
CA TYR A 141 5.89 6.30 5.39
C TYR A 141 5.97 6.44 3.87
N TYR A 142 6.09 5.33 3.15
CA TYR A 142 6.15 5.37 1.69
C TYR A 142 4.85 5.82 1.05
N ALA A 143 3.71 5.42 1.58
CA ALA A 143 2.41 5.85 1.09
C ALA A 143 2.24 7.37 1.20
N TYR A 144 2.51 7.95 2.36
CA TYR A 144 2.44 9.40 2.56
C TYR A 144 3.47 10.15 1.74
N LEU A 145 4.70 9.62 1.64
CA LEU A 145 5.74 10.21 0.81
C LEU A 145 5.32 10.31 -0.66
N ILE A 146 4.80 9.21 -1.21
CA ILE A 146 4.36 9.14 -2.60
C ILE A 146 3.19 10.09 -2.87
N ILE A 147 2.18 10.10 -1.99
CA ILE A 147 1.03 10.99 -2.11
C ILE A 147 1.47 12.45 -1.98
N GLY A 148 2.35 12.75 -1.03
CA GLY A 148 2.88 14.10 -0.87
C GLY A 148 3.66 14.60 -2.08
N LEU A 149 4.47 13.75 -2.69
CA LEU A 149 5.18 14.07 -3.93
C LEU A 149 4.23 14.30 -5.10
N ASP A 150 3.16 13.53 -5.19
CA ASP A 150 2.14 13.70 -6.22
C ASP A 150 1.43 15.06 -6.09
N LEU A 151 1.03 15.41 -4.88
CA LEU A 151 0.38 16.71 -4.60
C LEU A 151 1.31 17.88 -4.86
N ASP A 152 2.58 17.75 -4.48
CA ASP A 152 3.58 18.79 -4.70
C ASP A 152 3.85 19.05 -6.19
N SER A 153 3.68 18.04 -7.03
CA SER A 153 3.82 18.19 -8.48
C SER A 153 2.72 19.05 -9.14
N PHE A 154 1.58 19.24 -8.46
CA PHE A 154 0.45 20.01 -8.98
C PHE A 154 0.39 21.45 -8.53
N ALA A 155 0.81 21.73 -7.30
CA ALA A 155 0.77 23.07 -6.74
C ALA A 155 2.02 23.32 -5.89
N PRO A 156 2.63 24.52 -5.99
CA PRO A 156 3.70 24.88 -5.08
C PRO A 156 3.23 24.71 -3.63
N LYS A 157 3.93 23.88 -2.86
CA LYS A 157 3.66 23.56 -1.45
C LYS A 157 2.40 22.70 -1.16
N GLY A 158 1.76 22.11 -2.19
CA GLY A 158 0.57 21.30 -1.99
C GLY A 158 0.79 20.01 -1.19
N GLY A 159 2.02 19.50 -1.14
CA GLY A 159 2.39 18.29 -0.43
C GLY A 159 3.08 18.48 0.92
N GLU A 160 3.40 19.72 1.32
CA GLU A 160 4.19 19.98 2.53
C GLU A 160 3.49 19.47 3.81
N ASP A 161 2.19 19.64 3.90
CA ASP A 161 1.42 19.23 5.08
C ASP A 161 1.38 17.70 5.27
N ILE A 162 1.63 16.94 4.20
CA ILE A 162 1.62 15.48 4.23
C ILE A 162 3.03 14.95 4.51
N LEU A 163 4.06 15.67 4.07
CA LEU A 163 5.45 15.24 4.21
C LEU A 163 6.08 15.62 5.57
N GLN A 164 5.41 16.46 6.37
CA GLN A 164 5.83 16.77 7.74
C GLN A 164 5.29 15.71 8.75
#